data_56e9dff0dca08f694f1a4104be045567
#
_entry.id   56e9dff0dca08f694f1a4104be045567
#
_cell.length_a   1.000
_cell.length_b   1.000
_cell.length_c   1.000
_cell.angle_alpha   90.00
_cell.angle_beta   90.00
_cell.angle_gamma   90.00
#
_symmetry.space_group_name_H-M   'P 1'
#
loop_
_entity.id
_entity.type
_entity.pdbx_description
1 polymer ?
#
loop_
_entity_poly.entity_id
_entity_poly.type
_entity_poly.pdbx_seq_one_letter_code
_entity_poly.pdbx_strand_id
1 'polypeptide(L)'
;MALEDDIRILSRVSLLSDFSQEQLRLLAFGAEGKRFRAGTDIYEVGAEADCAYVVTAGTVELFRLVDGRQMAIATAGPGAMLGEYALISGSERHTGAVARTDVETLRLSRTLFRRILEEYPELAAKLHQRIAAELKGFLENVTRLAPKFSD
;
A
#
# COMPACT_ATOMS: atom_id res chain seq x y z
N MET A 1 -16.16 -9.37 -15.18
CA MET A 1 -15.82 -8.07 -15.77
C MET A 1 -14.96 -7.28 -14.84
N ALA A 2 -15.55 -6.41 -14.02
CA ALA A 2 -14.75 -5.61 -13.07
C ALA A 2 -13.92 -6.46 -12.13
N LEU A 3 -14.47 -7.57 -11.64
CA LEU A 3 -13.78 -8.47 -10.71
C LEU A 3 -12.51 -9.05 -11.33
N GLU A 4 -12.59 -9.47 -12.58
CA GLU A 4 -11.42 -10.03 -13.27
C GLU A 4 -10.33 -8.99 -13.53
N ASP A 5 -10.74 -7.76 -13.84
CA ASP A 5 -9.81 -6.65 -14.00
C ASP A 5 -9.14 -6.33 -12.66
N ASP A 6 -9.89 -6.37 -11.57
CA ASP A 6 -9.37 -6.14 -10.23
C ASP A 6 -8.36 -7.23 -9.85
N ILE A 7 -8.67 -8.49 -10.12
CA ILE A 7 -7.74 -9.60 -9.87
C ILE A 7 -6.45 -9.42 -10.66
N ARG A 8 -6.56 -9.01 -11.91
CA ARG A 8 -5.39 -8.79 -12.78
C ARG A 8 -4.50 -7.69 -12.20
N ILE A 9 -5.10 -6.59 -11.74
CA ILE A 9 -4.33 -5.49 -11.17
C ILE A 9 -3.69 -5.91 -9.84
N LEU A 10 -4.44 -6.61 -8.98
CA LEU A 10 -3.92 -7.10 -7.71
C LEU A 10 -2.75 -8.06 -7.91
N SER A 11 -2.78 -8.86 -8.97
CA SER A 11 -1.67 -9.79 -9.28
C SER A 11 -0.37 -9.08 -9.62
N ARG A 12 -0.43 -7.78 -9.95
CA ARG A 12 0.76 -6.98 -10.27
C ARG A 12 1.38 -6.34 -9.02
N VAL A 13 0.69 -6.39 -7.88
CA VAL A 13 1.19 -5.82 -6.64
C VAL A 13 2.22 -6.76 -6.03
N SER A 14 3.45 -6.27 -5.82
CA SER A 14 4.55 -7.12 -5.35
C SER A 14 4.27 -7.77 -3.99
N LEU A 15 3.62 -7.07 -3.09
CA LEU A 15 3.26 -7.62 -1.78
C LEU A 15 2.32 -8.81 -1.89
N LEU A 16 1.53 -8.88 -2.94
CA LEU A 16 0.54 -9.92 -3.16
C LEU A 16 1.03 -11.05 -4.06
N SER A 17 2.33 -11.09 -4.38
CA SER A 17 2.88 -12.04 -5.34
C SER A 17 2.78 -13.50 -4.92
N ASP A 18 2.64 -13.77 -3.62
CA ASP A 18 2.47 -15.12 -3.10
C ASP A 18 0.99 -15.56 -3.02
N PHE A 19 0.06 -14.66 -3.35
CA PHE A 19 -1.36 -14.97 -3.33
C PHE A 19 -1.73 -15.82 -4.56
N SER A 20 -2.51 -16.88 -4.33
CA SER A 20 -3.08 -17.67 -5.42
C SER A 20 -4.19 -16.89 -6.11
N GLN A 21 -4.63 -17.36 -7.27
CA GLN A 21 -5.76 -16.76 -7.97
C GLN A 21 -7.02 -16.75 -7.10
N GLU A 22 -7.26 -17.82 -6.36
CA GLU A 22 -8.40 -17.91 -5.45
C GLU A 22 -8.31 -16.87 -4.34
N GLN A 23 -7.11 -16.70 -3.76
CA GLN A 23 -6.89 -15.74 -2.69
C GLN A 23 -7.02 -14.30 -3.22
N LEU A 24 -6.52 -14.03 -4.41
CA LEU A 24 -6.69 -12.72 -5.04
C LEU A 24 -8.16 -12.44 -5.34
N ARG A 25 -8.92 -13.47 -5.72
CA ARG A 25 -10.35 -13.34 -5.96
C ARG A 25 -11.09 -12.96 -4.68
N LEU A 26 -10.75 -13.59 -3.55
CA LEU A 26 -11.33 -13.25 -2.25
C LEU A 26 -11.02 -11.79 -1.89
N LEU A 27 -9.79 -11.37 -2.12
CA LEU A 27 -9.37 -10.01 -1.83
C LEU A 27 -10.12 -9.01 -2.73
N ALA A 28 -10.21 -9.30 -4.02
CA ALA A 28 -10.89 -8.43 -4.97
C ALA A 28 -12.38 -8.32 -4.66
N PHE A 29 -13.00 -9.43 -4.28
CA PHE A 29 -14.43 -9.47 -3.95
C PHE A 29 -14.75 -8.61 -2.72
N GLY A 30 -13.86 -8.63 -1.73
CA GLY A 30 -14.05 -7.85 -0.51
C GLY A 30 -13.52 -6.43 -0.58
N ALA A 31 -12.80 -6.08 -1.64
CA ALA A 31 -12.26 -4.74 -1.81
C ALA A 31 -13.37 -3.74 -2.15
N GLU A 32 -13.14 -2.50 -1.76
CA GLU A 32 -14.10 -1.42 -1.98
C GLU A 32 -13.54 -0.46 -3.02
N GLY A 33 -14.29 -0.23 -4.09
CA GLY A 33 -13.90 0.76 -5.10
C GLY A 33 -14.03 2.16 -4.54
N LYS A 34 -12.96 2.96 -4.66
CA LYS A 34 -12.95 4.35 -4.23
C LYS A 34 -12.39 5.23 -5.34
N ARG A 35 -13.06 6.34 -5.61
CA ARG A 35 -12.63 7.32 -6.61
C ARG A 35 -12.26 8.62 -5.93
N PHE A 36 -11.23 9.26 -6.45
CA PHE A 36 -10.74 10.54 -5.95
C PHE A 36 -10.56 11.49 -7.12
N ARG A 37 -11.12 12.68 -7.02
CA ARG A 37 -10.92 13.71 -8.05
C ARG A 37 -9.52 14.28 -7.96
N ALA A 38 -9.00 14.73 -9.09
CA ALA A 38 -7.70 15.40 -9.15
C ALA A 38 -7.65 16.51 -8.10
N GLY A 39 -6.56 16.55 -7.34
CA GLY A 39 -6.33 17.55 -6.31
C GLY A 39 -6.85 17.19 -4.92
N THR A 40 -7.58 16.08 -4.75
CA THR A 40 -8.06 15.68 -3.44
C THR A 40 -7.10 14.74 -2.74
N ASP A 41 -7.08 14.81 -1.41
CA ASP A 41 -6.26 13.91 -0.61
C ASP A 41 -6.89 12.53 -0.54
N ILE A 42 -6.08 11.50 -0.75
CA ILE A 42 -6.48 10.11 -0.53
C ILE A 42 -6.37 9.82 0.96
N TYR A 43 -5.29 10.25 1.58
CA TYR A 43 -5.12 10.28 3.03
C TYR A 43 -4.09 11.32 3.42
N GLU A 44 -4.17 11.78 4.66
CA GLU A 44 -3.28 12.80 5.19
C GLU A 44 -2.18 12.18 6.06
N VAL A 45 -1.04 12.89 6.15
CA VAL A 45 0.02 12.51 7.09
C VAL A 45 -0.55 12.56 8.50
N GLY A 46 -0.27 11.53 9.29
CA GLY A 46 -0.74 11.45 10.67
C GLY A 46 -2.13 10.86 10.85
N ALA A 47 -2.86 10.63 9.76
CA ALA A 47 -4.17 10.01 9.84
C ALA A 47 -4.07 8.55 10.27
N GLU A 48 -5.13 8.03 10.89
CA GLU A 48 -5.19 6.63 11.27
C GLU A 48 -5.12 5.74 10.02
N ALA A 49 -4.28 4.72 10.07
CA ALA A 49 -4.08 3.82 8.94
C ALA A 49 -4.73 2.47 9.24
N ASP A 50 -5.86 2.20 8.60
CA ASP A 50 -6.61 0.95 8.75
C ASP A 50 -6.84 0.23 7.43
N CYS A 51 -6.29 0.75 6.34
CA CYS A 51 -6.49 0.18 5.01
C CYS A 51 -5.31 0.56 4.10
N ALA A 52 -5.19 -0.20 3.02
CA ALA A 52 -4.31 0.13 1.91
C ALA A 52 -5.17 0.41 0.68
N TYR A 53 -4.61 1.13 -0.27
CA TYR A 53 -5.25 1.42 -1.56
C TYR A 53 -4.40 0.88 -2.68
N VAL A 54 -5.00 0.15 -3.61
CA VAL A 54 -4.33 -0.25 -4.85
C VAL A 54 -4.84 0.66 -5.96
N VAL A 55 -3.93 1.36 -6.62
CA VAL A 55 -4.31 2.27 -7.71
C VAL A 55 -4.67 1.45 -8.94
N THR A 56 -5.86 1.68 -9.49
CA THR A 56 -6.31 1.01 -10.71
C THR A 56 -6.30 1.94 -11.91
N ALA A 57 -6.41 3.24 -11.68
CA ALA A 57 -6.33 4.25 -12.74
C ALA A 57 -5.86 5.57 -12.14
N GLY A 58 -5.13 6.34 -12.92
CA GLY A 58 -4.67 7.66 -12.53
C GLY A 58 -3.29 7.67 -11.88
N THR A 59 -2.89 8.86 -11.43
CA THR A 59 -1.58 9.11 -10.84
C THR A 59 -1.73 9.73 -9.46
N VAL A 60 -1.00 9.18 -8.49
CA VAL A 60 -0.99 9.64 -7.10
C VAL A 60 0.40 10.17 -6.77
N GLU A 61 0.45 11.28 -6.04
CA GLU A 61 1.70 11.78 -5.49
C GLU A 61 1.76 11.50 -4.01
N LEU A 62 2.85 10.90 -3.57
CA LEU A 62 3.15 10.68 -2.16
C LEU A 62 4.05 11.80 -1.68
N PHE A 63 3.78 12.32 -0.50
CA PHE A 63 4.56 13.42 0.05
C PHE A 63 4.78 13.25 1.55
N ARG A 64 5.79 13.95 2.03
CA ARG A 64 6.12 14.06 3.45
C ARG A 64 5.94 15.51 3.87
N LEU A 65 5.71 15.74 5.16
CA LEU A 65 5.73 17.10 5.70
C LEU A 65 7.11 17.37 6.29
N VAL A 66 7.76 18.43 5.81
CA VAL A 66 9.06 18.88 6.31
C VAL A 66 8.89 20.35 6.69
N ASP A 67 8.99 20.65 7.98
CA ASP A 67 8.77 22.00 8.52
C ASP A 67 7.43 22.59 8.06
N GLY A 68 6.37 21.76 8.08
CA GLY A 68 5.03 22.17 7.69
C GLY A 68 4.79 22.26 6.19
N ARG A 69 5.79 21.96 5.37
CA ARG A 69 5.68 22.00 3.92
C ARG A 69 5.62 20.61 3.30
N GLN A 70 4.82 20.46 2.26
CA GLN A 70 4.72 19.20 1.55
C GLN A 70 5.95 19.02 0.66
N MET A 71 6.60 17.88 0.81
CA MET A 71 7.74 17.49 -0.02
C MET A 71 7.39 16.20 -0.75
N ALA A 72 7.29 16.28 -2.07
CA ALA A 72 7.01 15.11 -2.89
C ALA A 72 8.15 14.10 -2.77
N ILE A 73 7.81 12.82 -2.54
CA ILE A 73 8.79 11.76 -2.41
C ILE A 73 8.66 10.69 -3.49
N ALA A 74 7.48 10.52 -4.06
CA ALA A 74 7.26 9.51 -5.09
C ALA A 74 5.95 9.75 -5.81
N THR A 75 5.82 9.16 -6.99
CA THR A 75 4.54 9.07 -7.69
C THR A 75 4.17 7.60 -7.83
N ALA A 76 2.88 7.32 -7.86
CA ALA A 76 2.36 5.98 -7.96
C ALA A 76 1.29 5.92 -9.04
N GLY A 77 1.29 4.87 -9.82
CA GLY A 77 0.32 4.63 -10.89
C GLY A 77 -0.37 3.28 -10.74
N PRO A 78 -1.09 2.84 -11.77
CA PRO A 78 -1.83 1.57 -11.71
C PRO A 78 -0.93 0.39 -11.32
N GLY A 79 -1.40 -0.42 -10.39
CA GLY A 79 -0.66 -1.55 -9.84
C GLY A 79 0.13 -1.24 -8.58
N ALA A 80 0.22 0.02 -8.18
CA ALA A 80 0.90 0.41 -6.95
C ALA A 80 -0.04 0.26 -5.75
N MET A 81 0.51 -0.17 -4.61
CA MET A 81 -0.21 -0.24 -3.35
C MET A 81 0.27 0.89 -2.44
N LEU A 82 -0.68 1.64 -1.93
CA LEU A 82 -0.43 2.77 -1.03
C LEU A 82 -0.75 2.36 0.40
N GLY A 83 0.16 2.61 1.32
CA GLY A 83 -0.08 2.37 2.74
C GLY A 83 -0.12 0.90 3.13
N GLU A 84 0.72 0.08 2.53
CA GLU A 84 0.74 -1.38 2.73
C GLU A 84 0.92 -1.80 4.19
N TYR A 85 1.66 -1.03 4.97
CA TYR A 85 1.89 -1.37 6.38
C TYR A 85 0.63 -1.31 7.23
N ALA A 86 -0.38 -0.57 6.78
CA ALA A 86 -1.67 -0.51 7.46
C ALA A 86 -2.39 -1.85 7.48
N LEU A 87 -2.04 -2.76 6.56
CA LEU A 87 -2.65 -4.09 6.50
C LEU A 87 -2.13 -5.00 7.61
N ILE A 88 -0.99 -4.67 8.19
CA ILE A 88 -0.28 -5.51 9.15
C ILE A 88 -0.34 -4.93 10.56
N SER A 89 -0.09 -3.64 10.69
CA SER A 89 -0.08 -3.01 12.00
C SER A 89 -0.85 -1.68 11.94
N GLY A 90 -1.67 -1.46 12.97
CA GLY A 90 -2.40 -0.21 13.10
C GLY A 90 -1.45 0.90 13.53
N SER A 91 -1.22 1.86 12.67
CA SER A 91 -0.36 2.99 12.96
C SER A 91 -0.89 4.21 12.21
N GLU A 92 -0.19 5.31 12.33
CA GLU A 92 -0.51 6.52 11.61
C GLU A 92 0.11 6.49 10.22
N ARG A 93 -0.47 7.25 9.30
CA ARG A 93 0.10 7.45 7.98
C ARG A 93 1.39 8.26 8.09
N HIS A 94 2.49 7.69 7.62
CA HIS A 94 3.77 8.39 7.62
C HIS A 94 3.91 9.35 6.44
N THR A 95 3.16 9.11 5.38
CA THR A 95 3.11 9.99 4.21
C THR A 95 1.68 10.42 3.95
N GLY A 96 1.52 11.48 3.19
CA GLY A 96 0.24 11.83 2.60
C GLY A 96 0.18 11.32 1.18
N ALA A 97 -1.01 11.20 0.64
CA ALA A 97 -1.23 10.80 -0.75
C ALA A 97 -2.30 11.71 -1.34
N VAL A 98 -1.99 12.32 -2.48
CA VAL A 98 -2.89 13.22 -3.17
C VAL A 98 -3.08 12.76 -4.62
N ALA A 99 -4.32 12.85 -5.11
CA ALA A 99 -4.63 12.51 -6.48
C ALA A 99 -4.13 13.63 -7.40
N ARG A 100 -3.19 13.32 -8.28
CA ARG A 100 -2.69 14.28 -9.28
C ARG A 100 -3.65 14.41 -10.46
N THR A 101 -4.24 13.29 -10.84
CA THR A 101 -5.30 13.20 -11.82
C THR A 101 -6.51 12.62 -11.12
N ASP A 102 -7.60 12.41 -11.83
CA ASP A 102 -8.68 11.59 -11.30
C ASP A 102 -8.14 10.18 -11.09
N VAL A 103 -8.39 9.61 -9.91
CA VAL A 103 -7.81 8.34 -9.49
C VAL A 103 -8.92 7.36 -9.14
N GLU A 104 -8.76 6.12 -9.56
CA GLU A 104 -9.59 5.01 -9.13
C GLU A 104 -8.72 4.05 -8.34
N THR A 105 -9.28 3.55 -7.23
CA THR A 105 -8.56 2.64 -6.33
C THR A 105 -9.44 1.50 -5.87
N LEU A 106 -8.77 0.45 -5.38
CA LEU A 106 -9.39 -0.59 -4.58
C LEU A 106 -8.91 -0.40 -3.14
N ARG A 107 -9.85 -0.18 -2.24
CA ARG A 107 -9.54 -0.06 -0.82
C ARG A 107 -9.58 -1.43 -0.19
N LEU A 108 -8.47 -1.81 0.43
CA LEU A 108 -8.32 -3.10 1.12
C LEU A 108 -8.25 -2.81 2.61
N SER A 109 -9.28 -3.22 3.36
CA SER A 109 -9.27 -3.01 4.81
C SER A 109 -8.35 -4.00 5.50
N ARG A 110 -7.79 -3.61 6.64
CA ARG A 110 -6.99 -4.51 7.47
C ARG A 110 -7.80 -5.72 7.92
N THR A 111 -9.07 -5.50 8.23
CA THR A 111 -9.97 -6.58 8.67
C THR A 111 -10.11 -7.65 7.59
N LEU A 112 -10.35 -7.25 6.35
CA LEU A 112 -10.44 -8.18 5.22
C LEU A 112 -9.12 -8.95 5.04
N PHE A 113 -8.02 -8.23 5.03
CA PHE A 113 -6.70 -8.80 4.83
C PHE A 113 -6.37 -9.82 5.92
N ARG A 114 -6.66 -9.45 7.17
CA ARG A 114 -6.44 -10.33 8.33
C ARG A 114 -7.27 -11.61 8.23
N ARG A 115 -8.52 -11.52 7.80
CA ARG A 115 -9.38 -12.69 7.63
C ARG A 115 -8.81 -13.68 6.62
N ILE A 116 -8.28 -13.16 5.51
CA ILE A 116 -7.66 -14.02 4.50
C ILE A 116 -6.43 -14.70 5.06
N LEU A 117 -5.59 -13.97 5.79
CA LEU A 117 -4.39 -14.54 6.39
C LEU A 117 -4.71 -15.58 7.47
N GLU A 118 -5.77 -15.39 8.24
CA GLU A 118 -6.22 -16.37 9.24
C GLU A 118 -6.70 -17.65 8.59
N GLU A 119 -7.35 -17.54 7.44
CA GLU A 119 -7.84 -18.71 6.70
C GLU A 119 -6.70 -19.45 5.98
N TYR A 120 -5.63 -18.74 5.61
CA TYR A 120 -4.50 -19.32 4.89
C TYR A 120 -3.19 -19.06 5.65
N PRO A 121 -2.91 -19.86 6.70
CA PRO A 121 -1.71 -19.62 7.53
C PRO A 121 -0.38 -19.68 6.78
N GLU A 122 -0.31 -20.52 5.74
CA GLU A 122 0.91 -20.62 4.93
C GLU A 122 1.19 -19.31 4.19
N LEU A 123 0.13 -18.67 3.73
CA LEU A 123 0.24 -17.38 3.08
C LEU A 123 0.70 -16.30 4.07
N ALA A 124 0.16 -16.34 5.30
CA ALA A 124 0.56 -15.43 6.35
C ALA A 124 2.06 -15.55 6.66
N ALA A 125 2.59 -16.78 6.72
CA ALA A 125 4.00 -17.01 6.96
C ALA A 125 4.87 -16.45 5.85
N LYS A 126 4.48 -16.66 4.60
CA LYS A 126 5.21 -16.13 3.43
C LYS A 126 5.21 -14.61 3.42
N LEU A 127 4.08 -14.00 3.71
CA LEU A 127 3.94 -12.55 3.75
C LEU A 127 4.83 -11.97 4.84
N HIS A 128 4.82 -12.59 6.02
CA HIS A 128 5.66 -12.16 7.13
C HIS A 128 7.14 -12.18 6.77
N GLN A 129 7.59 -13.25 6.10
CA GLN A 129 8.97 -13.36 5.64
C GLN A 129 9.33 -12.27 4.62
N ARG A 130 8.41 -11.97 3.70
CA ARG A 130 8.61 -10.94 2.69
C ARG A 130 8.78 -9.56 3.32
N ILE A 131 7.92 -9.24 4.28
CA ILE A 131 7.95 -7.97 4.97
C ILE A 131 9.23 -7.84 5.81
N ALA A 132 9.62 -8.90 6.51
CA ALA A 132 10.84 -8.92 7.29
C ALA A 132 12.07 -8.69 6.40
N ALA A 133 12.09 -9.29 5.21
CA ALA A 133 13.18 -9.12 4.26
C ALA A 133 13.25 -7.67 3.74
N GLU A 134 12.11 -7.07 3.42
CA GLU A 134 12.05 -5.68 2.98
C GLU A 134 12.53 -4.73 4.07
N LEU A 135 12.07 -4.96 5.29
CA LEU A 135 12.48 -4.14 6.44
C LEU A 135 13.98 -4.28 6.71
N LYS A 136 14.51 -5.50 6.63
CA LYS A 136 15.94 -5.74 6.81
C LYS A 136 16.76 -4.99 5.76
N GLY A 137 16.33 -5.05 4.50
CA GLY A 137 16.98 -4.30 3.42
C GLY A 137 16.97 -2.81 3.67
N PHE A 138 15.87 -2.27 4.15
CA PHE A 138 15.76 -0.86 4.50
C PHE A 138 16.73 -0.49 5.63
N LEU A 139 16.79 -1.30 6.68
CA LEU A 139 17.70 -1.05 7.80
C LEU A 139 19.16 -1.13 7.39
N GLU A 140 19.53 -2.05 6.53
CA GLU A 140 20.89 -2.15 5.99
C GLU A 140 21.25 -0.89 5.21
N ASN A 141 20.35 -0.38 4.39
CA ASN A 141 20.55 0.85 3.64
C ASN A 141 20.72 2.06 4.57
N VAL A 142 19.91 2.15 5.62
CA VAL A 142 20.01 3.22 6.61
C VAL A 142 21.37 3.14 7.33
N THR A 143 21.80 1.95 7.74
CA THR A 143 23.08 1.75 8.40
C THR A 143 24.24 2.14 7.48
N ARG A 144 24.16 1.83 6.20
CA ARG A 144 25.16 2.21 5.21
C ARG A 144 25.31 3.71 5.07
N LEU A 145 24.19 4.44 5.17
CA LEU A 145 24.17 5.90 5.03
C LEU A 145 24.52 6.63 6.34
N ALA A 146 24.32 5.99 7.48
CA ALA A 146 24.55 6.60 8.79
C ALA A 146 25.92 7.23 8.97
N PRO A 147 27.04 6.58 8.55
CA PRO A 147 28.36 7.20 8.70
C PRO A 147 28.55 8.50 7.92
N LYS A 148 27.74 8.71 6.88
CA LYS A 148 27.81 9.95 6.08
C LYS A 148 27.19 11.14 6.80
N PHE A 149 26.34 10.87 7.78
CA PHE A 149 25.61 11.90 8.49
C PHE A 149 26.10 12.11 9.92
N SER A 150 26.98 11.24 10.41
CA SER A 150 27.48 11.30 11.78
C SER A 150 28.69 12.22 11.93
N ASP A 151 29.25 12.69 10.85
CA ASP A 151 30.34 13.65 10.84
C ASP A 151 29.81 15.06 10.59
#